data_de6ae802fdb69f269f9e2887d61e76ff
#
_entry.id   de6ae802fdb69f269f9e2887d61e76ff
#
_cell.length_a   1.000
_cell.length_b   1.000
_cell.length_c   1.000
_cell.angle_alpha   90.00
_cell.angle_beta   90.00
_cell.angle_gamma   90.00
#
_symmetry.space_group_name_H-M   'P 1'
#
loop_
_entity.id
_entity.type
_entity.pdbx_description
1 polymer ?
#
loop_
_entity_poly.entity_id
_entity_poly.type
_entity_poly.pdbx_seq_one_letter_code
_entity_poly.pdbx_strand_id
1 'polypeptide(L)'
;MASAPTFDNNEFSTAPGDSIRNRVLTDPLETGSVVKLYTAAILIDQGIVTPNTMVDCENGYAVVNGRRLHDSPGHYLGMAPFREVLRWSSNIGIVKVAQELDNDKWYEYLQAFGLGRPTGVDLPGEGSGILYPVGRWTRLSRTSLPMGYELSLT
;
A
#
# COMPACT_ATOMS: atom_id res chain seq x y z
N MET A 1 17.78 -5.38 3.63
CA MET A 1 17.12 -5.94 2.44
C MET A 1 18.05 -6.93 1.78
N ALA A 2 17.54 -7.95 1.10
CA ALA A 2 18.33 -8.95 0.37
C ALA A 2 17.70 -9.21 -0.99
N SER A 3 18.55 -9.40 -2.03
CA SER A 3 18.13 -9.73 -3.39
C SER A 3 18.55 -11.15 -3.74
N ALA A 4 17.70 -11.88 -4.43
CA ALA A 4 18.00 -13.20 -5.01
C ALA A 4 17.35 -13.30 -6.40
N PRO A 5 17.96 -14.03 -7.38
CA PRO A 5 19.24 -14.72 -7.27
C PRO A 5 20.43 -13.77 -7.08
N THR A 6 21.56 -14.28 -6.64
CA THR A 6 22.80 -13.53 -6.43
C THR A 6 23.92 -14.10 -7.27
N PHE A 7 25.06 -13.41 -7.35
CA PHE A 7 26.24 -13.83 -8.10
C PHE A 7 27.51 -13.65 -7.28
N ASP A 8 28.59 -14.32 -7.69
CA ASP A 8 29.93 -14.07 -7.14
C ASP A 8 30.54 -12.84 -7.82
N ASN A 9 30.88 -11.82 -7.05
CA ASN A 9 31.49 -10.58 -7.57
C ASN A 9 32.84 -10.83 -8.28
N ASN A 10 33.54 -11.92 -7.93
CA ASN A 10 34.80 -12.28 -8.58
C ASN A 10 34.60 -12.93 -9.96
N GLU A 11 33.38 -13.40 -10.23
CA GLU A 11 33.01 -14.06 -11.50
C GLU A 11 31.95 -13.28 -12.26
N PHE A 12 31.94 -11.95 -12.13
CA PHE A 12 30.94 -11.06 -12.72
C PHE A 12 30.75 -11.27 -14.22
N SER A 13 31.85 -11.50 -14.98
CA SER A 13 31.80 -11.66 -16.44
C SER A 13 31.04 -12.90 -16.92
N THR A 14 30.87 -13.90 -16.07
CA THR A 14 30.18 -15.16 -16.37
C THR A 14 28.83 -15.25 -15.67
N ALA A 15 28.51 -14.27 -14.83
CA ALA A 15 27.26 -14.25 -14.07
C ALA A 15 26.03 -14.13 -15.01
N PRO A 16 24.96 -14.90 -14.78
CA PRO A 16 23.72 -14.73 -15.51
C PRO A 16 23.16 -13.30 -15.32
N GLY A 17 22.69 -12.67 -16.39
CA GLY A 17 22.19 -11.29 -16.35
C GLY A 17 21.12 -11.05 -15.29
N ASP A 18 20.25 -12.02 -15.07
CA ASP A 18 19.21 -11.95 -14.04
C ASP A 18 19.75 -11.97 -12.60
N SER A 19 20.92 -12.55 -12.35
CA SER A 19 21.54 -12.60 -11.02
C SER A 19 22.25 -11.29 -10.65
N ILE A 20 22.63 -10.49 -11.63
CA ILE A 20 23.31 -9.20 -11.46
C ILE A 20 22.31 -8.10 -11.08
N ARG A 21 21.05 -8.26 -11.50
CA ARG A 21 20.01 -7.27 -11.28
C ARG A 21 19.64 -7.15 -9.81
N ASN A 22 19.77 -5.96 -9.26
CA ASN A 22 19.31 -5.69 -7.89
C ASN A 22 17.80 -5.45 -7.86
N ARG A 23 17.03 -6.53 -7.73
CA ARG A 23 15.56 -6.49 -7.78
C ARG A 23 14.92 -5.62 -6.71
N VAL A 24 15.60 -5.41 -5.58
CA VAL A 24 15.15 -4.52 -4.52
C VAL A 24 15.01 -3.07 -5.00
N LEU A 25 15.81 -2.68 -5.98
CA LEU A 25 15.82 -1.33 -6.54
C LEU A 25 15.07 -1.23 -7.86
N THR A 26 15.06 -2.30 -8.63
CA THR A 26 14.60 -2.23 -10.03
C THR A 26 13.17 -2.71 -10.25
N ASP A 27 12.63 -3.53 -9.32
CA ASP A 27 11.36 -4.22 -9.52
C ASP A 27 10.25 -3.60 -8.67
N PRO A 28 9.42 -2.72 -9.24
CA PRO A 28 8.29 -2.17 -8.50
C PRO A 28 7.22 -3.26 -8.28
N LEU A 29 6.79 -3.38 -7.03
CA LEU A 29 5.75 -4.33 -6.61
C LEU A 29 4.57 -3.60 -5.99
N GLU A 30 3.37 -4.10 -6.20
CA GLU A 30 2.21 -3.65 -5.42
C GLU A 30 2.44 -3.97 -3.94
N THR A 31 2.23 -2.97 -3.10
CA THR A 31 2.59 -3.04 -1.68
C THR A 31 1.63 -3.89 -0.85
N GLY A 32 0.43 -4.11 -1.37
CA GLY A 32 -0.61 -4.79 -0.62
C GLY A 32 -0.86 -4.15 0.74
N SER A 33 -1.09 -4.95 1.75
CA SER A 33 -1.49 -4.49 3.10
C SER A 33 -0.46 -3.60 3.83
N VAL A 34 0.76 -3.47 3.35
CA VAL A 34 1.75 -2.54 3.94
C VAL A 34 1.25 -1.09 3.82
N VAL A 35 0.56 -0.75 2.74
CA VAL A 35 0.03 0.61 2.53
C VAL A 35 -1.01 1.02 3.57
N LYS A 36 -1.64 0.07 4.25
CA LYS A 36 -2.62 0.38 5.30
C LYS A 36 -2.02 1.20 6.43
N LEU A 37 -0.71 1.06 6.68
CA LEU A 37 0.00 1.87 7.68
C LEU A 37 0.07 3.35 7.25
N TYR A 38 0.37 3.62 5.97
CA TYR A 38 0.35 4.98 5.43
C TYR A 38 -1.05 5.56 5.45
N THR A 39 -2.04 4.81 4.98
CA THR A 39 -3.46 5.23 5.02
C THR A 39 -3.91 5.53 6.44
N ALA A 40 -3.54 4.69 7.41
CA ALA A 40 -3.88 4.92 8.81
C ALA A 40 -3.20 6.16 9.39
N ALA A 41 -1.92 6.39 9.08
CA ALA A 41 -1.21 7.58 9.51
C ALA A 41 -1.89 8.86 8.99
N ILE A 42 -2.30 8.86 7.73
CA ILE A 42 -3.02 9.98 7.09
C ILE A 42 -4.36 10.21 7.79
N LEU A 43 -5.15 9.15 7.99
CA LEU A 43 -6.46 9.23 8.64
C LEU A 43 -6.39 9.79 10.06
N ILE A 44 -5.36 9.41 10.81
CA ILE A 44 -5.12 9.88 12.18
C ILE A 44 -4.68 11.35 12.16
N ASP A 45 -3.73 11.70 11.30
CA ASP A 45 -3.20 13.06 11.17
C ASP A 45 -4.29 14.05 10.73
N GLN A 46 -5.20 13.62 9.85
CA GLN A 46 -6.36 14.41 9.43
C GLN A 46 -7.49 14.44 10.47
N GLY A 47 -7.34 13.76 11.62
CA GLY A 47 -8.35 13.71 12.67
C GLY A 47 -9.62 12.93 12.30
N ILE A 48 -9.60 12.17 11.21
CA ILE A 48 -10.76 11.38 10.74
C ILE A 48 -11.02 10.22 11.69
N VAL A 49 -9.94 9.57 12.17
CA VAL A 49 -10.02 8.48 13.14
C VAL A 49 -9.01 8.67 14.27
N THR A 50 -9.33 8.05 15.39
CA THR A 50 -8.40 7.77 16.49
C THR A 50 -8.21 6.26 16.60
N PRO A 51 -7.22 5.76 17.33
CA PRO A 51 -7.09 4.32 17.57
C PRO A 51 -8.33 3.65 18.17
N ASN A 52 -9.18 4.43 18.84
CA ASN A 52 -10.41 3.95 19.51
C ASN A 52 -11.69 4.19 18.70
N THR A 53 -11.61 4.87 17.56
CA THR A 53 -12.79 5.07 16.68
C THR A 53 -13.36 3.73 16.27
N MET A 54 -14.65 3.53 16.54
CA MET A 54 -15.35 2.28 16.19
C MET A 54 -15.65 2.24 14.71
N VAL A 55 -15.30 1.13 14.08
CA VAL A 55 -15.48 0.87 12.64
C VAL A 55 -16.26 -0.42 12.46
N ASP A 56 -17.32 -0.38 11.67
CA ASP A 56 -18.06 -1.58 11.29
C ASP A 56 -17.40 -2.28 10.10
N CYS A 57 -16.78 -3.41 10.36
CA CYS A 57 -16.12 -4.27 9.36
C CYS A 57 -17.06 -5.36 8.79
N GLU A 58 -18.37 -5.29 9.07
CA GLU A 58 -19.43 -6.10 8.48
C GLU A 58 -19.15 -7.61 8.50
N ASN A 59 -18.52 -8.09 9.56
CA ASN A 59 -18.17 -9.52 9.74
C ASN A 59 -17.38 -10.10 8.56
N GLY A 60 -16.52 -9.28 7.93
CA GLY A 60 -15.60 -9.72 6.89
C GLY A 60 -16.12 -9.69 5.46
N TYR A 61 -17.33 -9.18 5.21
CA TYR A 61 -17.92 -9.06 3.86
C TYR A 61 -18.66 -7.74 3.71
N ALA A 62 -18.31 -6.97 2.69
CA ALA A 62 -18.96 -5.69 2.40
C ALA A 62 -19.02 -5.40 0.90
N VAL A 63 -19.89 -4.47 0.51
CA VAL A 63 -19.89 -3.88 -0.82
C VAL A 63 -19.62 -2.38 -0.68
N VAL A 64 -18.46 -1.93 -1.17
CA VAL A 64 -18.07 -0.53 -1.14
C VAL A 64 -17.85 -0.05 -2.57
N ASN A 65 -18.45 1.05 -2.95
CA ASN A 65 -18.38 1.60 -4.30
C ASN A 65 -18.77 0.61 -5.42
N GLY A 66 -19.63 -0.37 -5.12
CA GLY A 66 -20.04 -1.42 -6.06
C GLY A 66 -19.07 -2.60 -6.15
N ARG A 67 -17.94 -2.56 -5.43
CA ARG A 67 -16.98 -3.66 -5.34
C ARG A 67 -17.27 -4.53 -4.12
N ARG A 68 -17.32 -5.83 -4.33
CA ARG A 68 -17.35 -6.80 -3.23
C ARG A 68 -15.97 -6.88 -2.60
N LEU A 69 -15.91 -6.67 -1.31
CA LEU A 69 -14.72 -6.78 -0.48
C LEU A 69 -14.88 -7.90 0.52
N HIS A 70 -13.78 -8.53 0.87
CA HIS A 70 -13.72 -9.50 1.95
C HIS A 70 -12.40 -9.39 2.69
N ASP A 71 -12.44 -9.71 3.97
CA ASP A 71 -11.26 -9.88 4.79
C ASP A 71 -10.66 -11.27 4.60
N SER A 72 -9.43 -11.46 5.04
CA SER A 72 -8.78 -12.77 5.00
C SER A 72 -9.52 -13.78 5.88
N PRO A 73 -9.61 -15.04 5.46
CA PRO A 73 -10.25 -16.08 6.27
C PRO A 73 -9.71 -16.12 7.70
N GLY A 74 -10.61 -16.17 8.68
CA GLY A 74 -10.26 -16.16 10.10
C GLY A 74 -10.00 -14.78 10.71
N HIS A 75 -10.04 -13.70 9.93
CA HIS A 75 -9.80 -12.32 10.38
C HIS A 75 -11.07 -11.45 10.30
N TYR A 76 -12.22 -12.06 10.49
CA TYR A 76 -13.50 -11.35 10.37
C TYR A 76 -13.81 -10.54 11.61
N LEU A 77 -13.93 -9.23 11.42
CA LEU A 77 -14.33 -8.28 12.46
C LEU A 77 -15.77 -7.80 12.19
N GLY A 78 -16.54 -7.63 13.27
CA GLY A 78 -17.78 -6.84 13.27
C GLY A 78 -17.46 -5.37 13.58
N MET A 79 -18.17 -4.81 14.56
CA MET A 79 -17.82 -3.50 15.15
C MET A 79 -16.52 -3.64 15.95
N ALA A 80 -15.48 -2.91 15.55
CA ALA A 80 -14.17 -2.98 16.20
C ALA A 80 -13.49 -1.60 16.25
N PRO A 81 -12.65 -1.32 17.25
CA PRO A 81 -11.86 -0.09 17.25
C PRO A 81 -10.81 -0.12 16.14
N PHE A 82 -10.48 1.07 15.61
CA PHE A 82 -9.59 1.22 14.46
C PHE A 82 -8.22 0.54 14.64
N ARG A 83 -7.68 0.50 15.86
CA ARG A 83 -6.44 -0.27 16.13
C ARG A 83 -6.58 -1.76 15.80
N GLU A 84 -7.77 -2.35 15.98
CA GLU A 84 -8.01 -3.76 15.61
C GLU A 84 -8.17 -3.92 14.10
N VAL A 85 -8.71 -2.92 13.40
CA VAL A 85 -8.72 -2.89 11.91
C VAL A 85 -7.30 -3.05 11.36
N LEU A 86 -6.33 -2.34 11.93
CA LEU A 86 -4.92 -2.46 11.54
C LEU A 86 -4.31 -3.77 12.00
N ARG A 87 -4.52 -4.16 13.26
CA ARG A 87 -3.97 -5.39 13.82
C ARG A 87 -4.36 -6.63 13.03
N TRP A 88 -5.60 -6.71 12.62
CA TRP A 88 -6.14 -7.82 11.84
C TRP A 88 -6.09 -7.58 10.34
N SER A 89 -5.53 -6.44 9.93
CA SER A 89 -5.40 -6.05 8.53
C SER A 89 -6.73 -6.10 7.75
N SER A 90 -7.84 -5.67 8.37
CA SER A 90 -9.14 -5.67 7.73
C SER A 90 -9.14 -4.80 6.48
N ASN A 91 -9.49 -5.39 5.36
CA ASN A 91 -9.69 -4.69 4.09
C ASN A 91 -10.92 -3.79 4.16
N ILE A 92 -11.99 -4.31 4.76
CA ILE A 92 -13.27 -3.62 4.83
C ILE A 92 -13.13 -2.39 5.74
N GLY A 93 -12.57 -2.57 6.94
CA GLY A 93 -12.42 -1.49 7.89
C GLY A 93 -11.59 -0.34 7.33
N ILE A 94 -10.42 -0.64 6.75
CA ILE A 94 -9.55 0.41 6.21
C ILE A 94 -10.17 1.11 4.99
N VAL A 95 -10.81 0.36 4.09
CA VAL A 95 -11.46 0.95 2.92
C VAL A 95 -12.62 1.85 3.32
N LYS A 96 -13.45 1.45 4.29
CA LYS A 96 -14.60 2.26 4.73
C LYS A 96 -14.16 3.61 5.30
N VAL A 97 -13.18 3.62 6.21
CA VAL A 97 -12.70 4.89 6.79
C VAL A 97 -11.93 5.74 5.78
N ALA A 98 -11.23 5.14 4.83
CA ALA A 98 -10.54 5.85 3.77
C ALA A 98 -11.50 6.58 2.79
N GLN A 99 -12.80 6.25 2.79
CA GLN A 99 -13.77 7.01 2.00
C GLN A 99 -13.93 8.47 2.50
N GLU A 100 -13.57 8.78 3.73
CA GLU A 100 -13.62 10.12 4.29
C GLU A 100 -12.44 11.01 3.86
N LEU A 101 -11.36 10.41 3.31
CA LEU A 101 -10.21 11.18 2.84
C LEU A 101 -10.56 11.98 1.58
N ASP A 102 -10.12 13.23 1.54
CA ASP A 102 -10.06 14.00 0.31
C ASP A 102 -8.98 13.42 -0.61
N ASN A 103 -9.25 13.32 -1.92
CA ASN A 103 -8.33 12.69 -2.86
C ASN A 103 -7.02 13.46 -3.03
N ASP A 104 -7.09 14.80 -3.13
CA ASP A 104 -5.91 15.63 -3.35
C ASP A 104 -5.02 15.59 -2.11
N LYS A 105 -5.62 15.69 -0.92
CA LYS A 105 -4.91 15.53 0.35
C LYS A 105 -4.29 14.15 0.47
N TRP A 106 -5.02 13.11 0.16
CA TRP A 106 -4.47 11.75 0.20
C TRP A 106 -3.27 11.59 -0.72
N TYR A 107 -3.36 12.09 -1.95
CA TYR A 107 -2.26 12.08 -2.91
C TYR A 107 -1.04 12.87 -2.40
N GLU A 108 -1.24 14.09 -1.86
CA GLU A 108 -0.18 14.89 -1.25
C GLU A 108 0.58 14.13 -0.17
N TYR A 109 -0.13 13.45 0.74
CA TYR A 109 0.49 12.64 1.79
C TYR A 109 1.27 11.45 1.23
N LEU A 110 0.71 10.73 0.28
CA LEU A 110 1.43 9.61 -0.36
C LEU A 110 2.72 10.08 -1.02
N GLN A 111 2.71 11.24 -1.67
CA GLN A 111 3.91 11.86 -2.21
C GLN A 111 4.89 12.29 -1.10
N ALA A 112 4.39 12.83 0.02
CA ALA A 112 5.22 13.22 1.16
C ALA A 112 5.91 12.01 1.81
N PHE A 113 5.27 10.85 1.81
CA PHE A 113 5.89 9.57 2.19
C PHE A 113 6.91 9.04 1.16
N GLY A 114 7.05 9.70 0.00
CA GLY A 114 8.02 9.32 -1.02
C GLY A 114 7.47 8.39 -2.10
N LEU A 115 6.17 8.06 -2.10
CA LEU A 115 5.61 7.17 -3.11
C LEU A 115 5.63 7.83 -4.50
N GLY A 116 5.92 7.02 -5.52
CA GLY A 116 5.91 7.45 -6.93
C GLY A 116 7.14 8.24 -7.37
N ARG A 117 8.23 8.23 -6.60
CA ARG A 117 9.50 8.90 -6.94
C ARG A 117 10.71 8.10 -6.44
N PRO A 118 11.89 8.23 -7.10
CA PRO A 118 13.13 7.63 -6.63
C PRO A 118 13.50 8.11 -5.22
N THR A 119 14.16 7.24 -4.45
CA THR A 119 14.66 7.58 -3.10
C THR A 119 15.92 8.46 -3.16
N GLY A 120 16.61 8.46 -4.30
CA GLY A 120 17.91 9.14 -4.50
C GLY A 120 19.09 8.31 -3.99
N VAL A 121 18.92 7.00 -3.81
CA VAL A 121 20.04 6.11 -3.51
C VAL A 121 21.05 6.15 -4.66
N ASP A 122 22.34 6.26 -4.34
CA ASP A 122 23.43 6.29 -5.34
C ASP A 122 23.74 4.88 -5.89
N LEU A 123 22.72 4.27 -6.52
CA LEU A 123 22.82 2.98 -7.19
C LEU A 123 22.07 3.03 -8.53
N PRO A 124 22.64 2.41 -9.60
CA PRO A 124 22.02 2.47 -10.91
C PRO A 124 20.74 1.63 -10.99
N GLY A 125 19.76 2.12 -11.78
CA GLY A 125 18.57 1.36 -12.13
C GLY A 125 17.44 1.42 -11.09
N GLU A 126 17.49 2.38 -10.16
CA GLU A 126 16.38 2.57 -9.20
C GLU A 126 15.06 2.87 -9.95
N GLY A 127 14.02 2.12 -9.62
CA GLY A 127 12.66 2.38 -10.08
C GLY A 127 11.95 3.38 -9.17
N SER A 128 11.12 4.25 -9.74
CA SER A 128 10.33 5.21 -8.96
C SER A 128 9.05 4.64 -8.36
N GLY A 129 8.70 3.40 -8.72
CA GLY A 129 7.37 2.87 -8.46
C GLY A 129 6.29 3.57 -9.28
N ILE A 130 5.03 3.35 -8.92
CA ILE A 130 3.87 3.96 -9.59
C ILE A 130 2.95 4.57 -8.53
N LEU A 131 2.64 5.84 -8.71
CA LEU A 131 1.56 6.54 -8.02
C LEU A 131 0.84 7.41 -9.05
N TYR A 132 -0.33 6.99 -9.50
CA TYR A 132 -1.11 7.77 -10.47
C TYR A 132 -1.66 9.05 -9.86
N PRO A 133 -1.63 10.17 -10.61
CA PRO A 133 -2.23 11.43 -10.15
C PRO A 133 -3.75 11.28 -9.98
N VAL A 134 -4.33 12.10 -9.10
CA VAL A 134 -5.76 12.06 -8.72
C VAL A 134 -6.68 12.05 -9.93
N GLY A 135 -6.36 12.80 -11.00
CA GLY A 135 -7.16 12.83 -12.23
C GLY A 135 -7.29 11.48 -12.96
N ARG A 136 -6.49 10.48 -12.61
CA ARG A 136 -6.62 9.09 -13.09
C ARG A 136 -7.36 8.17 -12.12
N TRP A 137 -7.66 8.65 -10.91
CA TRP A 137 -8.36 7.82 -9.94
C TRP A 137 -9.83 7.64 -10.33
N THR A 138 -10.27 6.42 -10.23
CA THR A 138 -11.65 6.05 -10.47
C THR A 138 -12.38 5.83 -9.14
N ARG A 139 -13.69 5.61 -9.21
CA ARG A 139 -14.46 5.19 -8.04
C ARG A 139 -13.90 3.89 -7.41
N LEU A 140 -13.33 3.00 -8.23
CA LEU A 140 -12.72 1.77 -7.75
C LEU A 140 -11.35 2.02 -7.12
N SER A 141 -10.59 3.02 -7.56
CA SER A 141 -9.30 3.38 -6.96
C SER A 141 -9.45 3.68 -5.47
N ARG A 142 -10.56 4.29 -5.05
CA ARG A 142 -10.85 4.54 -3.63
C ARG A 142 -11.03 3.27 -2.79
N THR A 143 -11.25 2.13 -3.41
CA THR A 143 -11.27 0.82 -2.72
C THR A 143 -9.95 0.07 -2.88
N SER A 144 -9.22 0.30 -3.96
CA SER A 144 -7.96 -0.38 -4.27
C SER A 144 -6.78 0.21 -3.51
N LEU A 145 -6.63 1.53 -3.54
CA LEU A 145 -5.50 2.25 -2.92
C LEU A 145 -5.33 1.97 -1.41
N PRO A 146 -6.39 1.98 -0.58
CA PRO A 146 -6.22 1.70 0.85
C PRO A 146 -5.73 0.29 1.16
N MET A 147 -5.91 -0.64 0.22
CA MET A 147 -5.46 -2.02 0.33
C MET A 147 -4.08 -2.26 -0.29
N GLY A 148 -3.51 -1.24 -0.99
CA GLY A 148 -2.19 -1.31 -1.61
C GLY A 148 -2.17 -1.83 -3.03
N TYR A 149 -3.27 -1.67 -3.75
CA TYR A 149 -3.35 -1.90 -5.20
C TYR A 149 -3.36 -0.58 -5.97
N GLU A 150 -3.09 -0.63 -7.26
CA GLU A 150 -2.99 0.55 -8.15
C GLU A 150 -1.84 1.50 -7.78
N LEU A 151 -0.93 1.06 -6.93
CA LEU A 151 0.34 1.72 -6.64
C LEU A 151 1.43 0.68 -6.49
N SER A 152 2.67 1.06 -6.76
CA SER A 152 3.82 0.16 -6.58
C SER A 152 5.02 0.92 -6.05
N LEU A 153 5.85 0.21 -5.28
CA LEU A 153 7.11 0.69 -4.72
C LEU A 153 8.24 -0.29 -5.05
N THR A 154 9.46 0.19 -5.02
CA THR A 154 10.69 -0.60 -5.05
C THR A 154 11.22 -0.85 -3.68
#